data_f04a569d631438ae346e70451b651167
#
_entry.id   f04a569d631438ae346e70451b651167
#
_cell.length_a   1.000
_cell.length_b   1.000
_cell.length_c   1.000
_cell.angle_alpha   90.00
_cell.angle_beta   90.00
_cell.angle_gamma   90.00
#
_symmetry.space_group_name_H-M   'P 1'
#
loop_
_entity.id
_entity.type
_entity.pdbx_description
1 polymer ?
#
loop_
_entity_poly.entity_id
_entity_poly.type
_entity_poly.pdbx_seq_one_letter_code
_entity_poly.pdbx_strand_id
1 'polypeptide(L)'
;MHEPERRKSRRFPLRQPAYVRPLEGEGEQLAAMTQNVSKDGVLLLAEKMLPVGMKGELVLVLESRLERSIRLSGTGEVRRVDELTPQGKYAIAFSCEQAFSLLD
;
A
#
# COMPACT_ATOMS: atom_id res chain seq x y z
N MET A 1 26.54 16.22 -10.81
CA MET A 1 26.48 14.80 -10.53
C MET A 1 25.29 14.49 -9.65
N HIS A 2 24.58 13.50 -9.99
CA HIS A 2 23.44 13.11 -9.19
C HIS A 2 23.80 11.92 -8.30
N GLU A 3 23.04 11.77 -7.24
CA GLU A 3 23.20 10.64 -6.35
C GLU A 3 22.70 9.38 -7.03
N PRO A 4 23.40 8.26 -6.82
CA PRO A 4 22.87 7.00 -7.29
C PRO A 4 21.57 6.66 -6.56
N GLU A 5 20.73 5.91 -7.23
CA GLU A 5 19.50 5.45 -6.64
C GLU A 5 19.79 4.56 -5.45
N ARG A 6 19.32 4.94 -4.28
CA ARG A 6 19.57 4.20 -3.05
C ARG A 6 18.56 3.10 -2.81
N ARG A 7 17.44 3.16 -3.51
CA ARG A 7 16.42 2.15 -3.35
C ARG A 7 16.66 1.00 -4.30
N LYS A 8 16.40 -0.19 -3.83
CA LYS A 8 16.52 -1.36 -4.67
C LYS A 8 15.47 -1.39 -5.76
N SER A 9 14.38 -0.70 -5.56
CA SER A 9 13.28 -0.67 -6.51
C SER A 9 12.86 0.74 -6.80
N ARG A 10 12.42 0.96 -8.01
CA ARG A 10 11.85 2.23 -8.38
C ARG A 10 10.46 2.37 -7.74
N ARG A 11 10.13 3.58 -7.39
CA ARG A 11 8.79 3.92 -6.94
C ARG A 11 8.08 4.68 -8.04
N PHE A 12 6.86 4.29 -8.27
CA PHE A 12 6.02 4.92 -9.29
C PHE A 12 4.90 5.66 -8.58
N PRO A 13 4.67 6.94 -8.91
CA PRO A 13 3.50 7.63 -8.40
C PRO A 13 2.27 6.96 -9.01
N LEU A 14 1.42 6.46 -8.14
CA LEU A 14 0.22 5.76 -8.57
C LEU A 14 -0.85 5.98 -7.53
N ARG A 15 -1.96 6.61 -7.92
CA ARG A 15 -3.08 6.87 -7.03
C ARG A 15 -4.23 5.96 -7.40
N GLN A 16 -4.36 4.88 -6.69
CA GLN A 16 -5.40 3.90 -6.92
C GLN A 16 -6.00 3.45 -5.59
N PRO A 17 -7.26 3.04 -5.57
CA PRO A 17 -7.83 2.48 -4.36
C PRO A 17 -7.07 1.24 -3.92
N ALA A 18 -6.97 1.08 -2.62
CA ALA A 18 -6.32 -0.08 -2.03
C ALA A 18 -7.04 -0.44 -0.75
N TYR A 19 -6.90 -1.69 -0.35
CA TYR A 19 -7.49 -2.17 0.89
C TYR A 19 -6.45 -2.96 1.64
N VAL A 20 -6.39 -2.75 2.95
CA VAL A 20 -5.51 -3.52 3.82
C VAL A 20 -6.39 -4.30 4.79
N ARG A 21 -6.15 -5.59 4.85
CA ARG A 21 -6.89 -6.48 5.74
C ARG A 21 -5.92 -7.20 6.66
N PRO A 22 -6.12 -7.13 7.99
CA PRO A 22 -5.25 -7.86 8.90
C PRO A 22 -5.28 -9.35 8.61
N LEU A 23 -4.14 -10.01 8.72
CA LEU A 23 -4.07 -11.45 8.54
C LEU A 23 -4.60 -12.20 9.75
N GLU A 24 -4.47 -11.60 10.92
CA GLU A 24 -4.90 -12.22 12.15
C GLU A 24 -5.96 -11.38 12.82
N GLY A 25 -6.92 -12.05 13.44
CA GLY A 25 -7.97 -11.37 14.16
C GLY A 25 -9.12 -10.92 13.26
N GLU A 26 -10.08 -10.27 13.88
CA GLU A 26 -11.26 -9.79 13.19
C GLU A 26 -11.17 -8.30 12.92
N GLY A 27 -10.11 -7.91 12.24
CA GLY A 27 -9.95 -6.52 11.89
C GLY A 27 -10.79 -6.14 10.68
N GLU A 28 -11.26 -4.92 10.69
CA GLU A 28 -11.94 -4.38 9.53
C GLU A 28 -10.94 -4.11 8.41
N GLN A 29 -11.42 -4.23 7.19
CA GLN A 29 -10.66 -3.87 6.04
C GLN A 29 -10.52 -2.35 6.01
N LEU A 30 -9.30 -1.87 5.87
CA LEU A 30 -9.04 -0.44 5.80
C LEU A 30 -8.95 -0.01 4.36
N ALA A 31 -9.80 0.94 3.97
CA ALA A 31 -9.72 1.53 2.64
C ALA A 31 -8.65 2.62 2.66
N ALA A 32 -7.88 2.66 1.60
CA ALA A 32 -6.79 3.63 1.46
C ALA A 32 -6.61 4.01 0.00
N MET A 33 -5.72 4.95 -0.23
CA MET A 33 -5.36 5.37 -1.58
C MET A 33 -3.84 5.26 -1.69
N THR A 34 -3.37 4.66 -2.75
CA THR A 34 -1.93 4.59 -2.96
C THR A 34 -1.37 5.96 -3.30
N GLN A 35 -0.14 6.21 -2.88
CA GLN A 35 0.64 7.38 -3.28
C GLN A 35 1.72 6.99 -4.26
N ASN A 36 2.42 5.93 -3.95
CA ASN A 36 3.40 5.35 -4.85
C ASN A 36 3.52 3.87 -4.58
N VAL A 37 3.99 3.16 -5.57
CA VAL A 37 4.08 1.71 -5.53
C VAL A 37 5.46 1.30 -6.06
N SER A 38 6.07 0.32 -5.42
CA SER A 38 7.26 -0.34 -5.91
C SER A 38 7.06 -1.83 -5.78
N LYS A 39 7.99 -2.61 -6.30
CA LYS A 39 7.86 -4.07 -6.17
C LYS A 39 7.98 -4.54 -4.72
N ASP A 40 8.59 -3.74 -3.85
CA ASP A 40 8.83 -4.12 -2.46
C ASP A 40 7.81 -3.55 -1.50
N GLY A 41 6.99 -2.62 -1.93
CA GLY A 41 6.03 -2.03 -1.03
C GLY A 41 5.22 -0.91 -1.62
N VAL A 42 4.40 -0.34 -0.78
CA VAL A 42 3.45 0.69 -1.17
C VAL A 42 3.37 1.74 -0.09
N LEU A 43 3.29 2.99 -0.50
CA LEU A 43 2.95 4.08 0.40
C LEU A 43 1.47 4.38 0.23
N LEU A 44 0.73 4.32 1.33
CA LEU A 44 -0.72 4.51 1.34
C LEU A 44 -1.09 5.76 2.10
N LEU A 45 -2.17 6.40 1.68
CA LEU A 45 -2.84 7.43 2.47
C LEU A 45 -4.15 6.87 2.98
N ALA A 46 -4.38 7.01 4.27
CA ALA A 46 -5.61 6.51 4.89
C ALA A 46 -6.09 7.48 5.95
N GLU A 47 -7.36 7.37 6.31
CA GLU A 47 -7.95 8.21 7.35
C GLU A 47 -7.83 7.60 8.74
N LYS A 48 -7.34 6.37 8.81
CA LYS A 48 -7.11 5.68 10.06
C LYS A 48 -5.70 5.14 10.07
N MET A 49 -5.11 5.06 11.24
CA MET A 49 -3.78 4.49 11.35
C MET A 49 -3.85 2.98 11.55
N LEU A 50 -2.77 2.32 11.18
CA LEU A 50 -2.56 0.92 11.45
C LEU A 50 -1.34 0.78 12.34
N PRO A 51 -1.32 -0.19 13.24
CA PRO A 51 -0.14 -0.37 14.10
C PRO A 51 1.08 -0.78 13.29
N VAL A 52 2.22 -0.19 13.62
CA VAL A 52 3.48 -0.62 13.04
C VAL A 52 3.74 -2.07 13.43
N GLY A 53 4.14 -2.88 12.47
CA GLY A 53 4.35 -4.31 12.70
C GLY A 53 3.15 -5.16 12.36
N MET A 54 1.98 -4.56 12.09
CA MET A 54 0.81 -5.33 11.72
C MET A 54 1.05 -6.03 10.39
N LYS A 55 0.74 -7.31 10.34
CA LYS A 55 0.81 -8.08 9.11
C LYS A 55 -0.57 -8.10 8.47
N GLY A 56 -0.59 -7.93 7.18
CA GLY A 56 -1.85 -7.85 6.47
C GLY A 56 -1.74 -8.22 5.02
N GLU A 57 -2.90 -8.33 4.41
CA GLU A 57 -3.00 -8.50 2.97
C GLU A 57 -3.35 -7.14 2.38
N LEU A 58 -2.59 -6.74 1.38
CA LEU A 58 -2.85 -5.51 0.65
C LEU A 58 -3.42 -5.87 -0.71
N VAL A 59 -4.56 -5.27 -1.03
CA VAL A 59 -5.19 -5.45 -2.33
C VAL A 59 -5.18 -4.11 -3.04
N LEU A 60 -4.58 -4.06 -4.22
CA LEU A 60 -4.59 -2.88 -5.07
C LEU A 60 -5.64 -3.08 -6.16
N VAL A 61 -6.43 -2.04 -6.39
CA VAL A 61 -7.45 -2.07 -7.44
C VAL A 61 -6.99 -1.12 -8.54
N LEU A 62 -6.54 -1.70 -9.65
CA LEU A 62 -6.07 -0.92 -10.78
C LEU A 62 -7.17 -0.86 -11.82
N GLU A 63 -7.55 0.34 -12.20
CA GLU A 63 -8.56 0.53 -13.22
C GLU A 63 -7.89 0.84 -14.55
N SER A 64 -8.36 0.20 -15.59
CA SER A 64 -7.85 0.44 -16.92
C SER A 64 -8.87 1.20 -17.75
N ARG A 65 -8.42 1.73 -18.88
CA ARG A 65 -9.30 2.45 -19.81
C ARG A 65 -10.31 1.55 -20.49
N LEU A 66 -10.12 0.25 -20.36
CA LEU A 66 -11.05 -0.72 -20.96
C LEU A 66 -12.15 -1.12 -20.00
N GLU A 67 -12.40 -0.32 -18.99
CA GLU A 67 -13.41 -0.56 -17.97
C GLU A 67 -13.19 -1.87 -17.23
N ARG A 68 -11.97 -2.29 -17.15
CA ARG A 68 -11.59 -3.49 -16.39
C ARG A 68 -10.88 -3.10 -15.13
N SER A 69 -11.23 -3.76 -14.06
CA SER A 69 -10.51 -3.65 -12.82
C SER A 69 -9.57 -4.83 -12.70
N ILE A 70 -8.33 -4.54 -12.38
CA ILE A 70 -7.34 -5.57 -12.10
C ILE A 70 -7.03 -5.47 -10.63
N ARG A 71 -7.11 -6.59 -9.94
CA ARG A 71 -6.77 -6.64 -8.52
C ARG A 71 -5.46 -7.37 -8.34
N LEU A 72 -4.56 -6.73 -7.63
CA LEU A 72 -3.30 -7.33 -7.26
C LEU A 72 -3.27 -7.46 -5.75
N SER A 73 -2.83 -8.59 -5.26
CA SER A 73 -2.71 -8.77 -3.82
C SER A 73 -1.31 -9.16 -3.42
N GLY A 74 -0.96 -8.80 -2.21
CA GLY A 74 0.29 -9.19 -1.62
C GLY A 74 0.18 -9.13 -0.11
N THR A 75 0.94 -9.96 0.58
CA THR A 75 1.00 -9.92 2.03
C THR A 75 2.25 -9.19 2.45
N GLY A 76 2.18 -8.55 3.58
CA GLY A 76 3.31 -7.80 4.08
C GLY A 76 3.05 -7.23 5.46
N GLU A 77 3.74 -6.16 5.76
CA GLU A 77 3.78 -5.62 7.11
C GLU A 77 3.80 -4.10 7.07
N VAL A 78 3.11 -3.47 8.02
CA VAL A 78 3.17 -2.03 8.22
C VAL A 78 4.53 -1.69 8.82
N ARG A 79 5.32 -0.90 8.10
CA ARG A 79 6.68 -0.57 8.52
C ARG A 79 6.78 0.78 9.18
N ARG A 80 5.96 1.73 8.76
CA ARG A 80 5.99 3.08 9.29
C ARG A 80 4.65 3.74 9.09
N VAL A 81 4.27 4.58 10.06
CA VAL A 81 3.06 5.38 9.99
C VAL A 81 3.43 6.80 10.36
N ASP A 82 3.13 7.74 9.48
CA ASP A 82 3.31 9.16 9.73
C ASP A 82 1.95 9.85 9.74
N GLU A 83 1.70 10.61 10.78
CA GLU A 83 0.47 11.39 10.85
C GLU A 83 0.62 12.66 10.02
N LEU A 84 -0.33 12.88 9.14
CA LEU A 84 -0.34 14.06 8.29
C LEU A 84 -1.38 15.05 8.81
N THR A 85 -0.92 16.01 9.59
CA THR A 85 -1.80 17.05 10.11
C THR A 85 -1.77 18.24 9.15
N PRO A 86 -2.85 19.05 9.11
CA PRO A 86 -4.06 19.01 9.92
C PRO A 86 -5.19 18.15 9.34
N GLN A 87 -4.96 17.43 8.26
CA GLN A 87 -6.03 16.72 7.56
C GLN A 87 -6.53 15.47 8.28
N GLY A 88 -5.86 15.04 9.33
CA GLY A 88 -6.25 13.83 10.03
C GLY A 88 -6.04 12.56 9.22
N LYS A 89 -5.06 12.60 8.33
CA LYS A 89 -4.73 11.45 7.50
C LYS A 89 -3.40 10.86 7.92
N TYR A 90 -3.16 9.66 7.48
CA TYR A 90 -1.94 8.94 7.82
C TYR A 90 -1.28 8.43 6.55
N ALA A 91 0.04 8.58 6.49
CA ALA A 91 0.84 7.97 5.45
C ALA A 91 1.39 6.67 6.01
N ILE A 92 1.02 5.57 5.39
CA ILE A 92 1.35 4.23 5.86
C ILE A 92 2.30 3.59 4.86
N ALA A 93 3.50 3.27 5.32
CA ALA A 93 4.46 2.54 4.50
C ALA A 93 4.28 1.05 4.77
N PHE A 94 3.86 0.34 3.74
CA PHE A 94 3.58 -1.09 3.81
C PHE A 94 4.59 -1.83 2.94
N SER A 95 5.34 -2.75 3.53
CA SER A 95 6.31 -3.55 2.78
C SER A 95 5.70 -4.90 2.46
N CYS A 96 5.89 -5.34 1.22
CA CYS A 96 5.38 -6.62 0.78
C CYS A 96 6.47 -7.67 0.86
N GLU A 97 6.11 -8.84 1.36
CA GLU A 97 7.07 -9.94 1.48
C GLU A 97 7.27 -10.64 0.15
N GLN A 98 6.30 -10.55 -0.71
CA GLN A 98 6.34 -11.17 -2.02
C GLN A 98 5.79 -10.20 -3.05
N ALA A 99 6.17 -10.39 -4.29
CA ALA A 99 5.63 -9.59 -5.37
C ALA A 99 4.11 -9.76 -5.43
N PHE A 100 3.45 -8.70 -5.88
CA PHE A 100 2.00 -8.75 -6.06
C PHE A 100 1.62 -9.80 -7.08
N SER A 101 0.52 -10.48 -6.83
CA SER A 101 -0.03 -11.42 -7.78
C SER A 101 -1.47 -11.04 -8.12
N LEU A 102 -1.91 -11.50 -9.28
CA LEU A 102 -3.26 -11.21 -9.72
C LEU A 102 -4.27 -11.98 -8.92
N LEU A 103 -5.36 -11.30 -8.61
CA LEU A 103 -6.54 -11.94 -8.04
C LEU A 103 -7.57 -12.12 -9.13
N ASP A 104 -8.12 -13.30 -9.19
CA ASP A 104 -9.21 -13.58 -10.12
C ASP A 104 -10.57 -13.32 -9.49
#